data_e37ab99f5bea82d8ef26e5ab48c6c39d
#
_entry.id   e37ab99f5bea82d8ef26e5ab48c6c39d
#
_cell.length_a   1.000
_cell.length_b   1.000
_cell.length_c   1.000
_cell.angle_alpha   90.00
_cell.angle_beta   90.00
_cell.angle_gamma   90.00
#
_symmetry.space_group_name_H-M   'P 1'
#
loop_
_entity.id
_entity.type
_entity.pdbx_description
1 polymer ?
#
loop_
_entity_poly.entity_id
_entity_poly.type
_entity_poly.pdbx_seq_one_letter_code
_entity_poly.pdbx_strand_id
1 'polypeptide(L)'
;MLELTPADPIIRTYLKDLQHLKDHQVIHELGLKGPFQNLLDKAAKKRGWTLVPELSTHSGGKRVVPDGTVRDEFRLARGWWEAKDTSDNLAAEIQKKLRAGYPARNTIFEDTQTAVLYQDRAEAGEFALTEPVKVAALLNRFLDHDESDEREFQRAMEEFKSRIPDLSQSLRDTITDAHKTNKDFRDAFAEFVALVRASRTAANQHKTFELAPY
;
A
#
# COMPACT_ATOMS: atom_id res chain seq x y z
N MET A 1 -21.68 5.48 1.92
CA MET A 1 -20.52 5.80 1.08
C MET A 1 -20.12 7.24 1.39
N LEU A 2 -18.89 7.53 1.74
CA LEU A 2 -18.46 8.89 2.07
C LEU A 2 -18.14 9.59 0.75
N GLU A 3 -18.98 10.53 0.34
CA GLU A 3 -18.78 11.30 -0.88
C GLU A 3 -18.18 12.68 -0.55
N LEU A 4 -17.00 12.96 -1.09
CA LEU A 4 -16.38 14.28 -0.99
C LEU A 4 -17.06 15.23 -1.97
N THR A 5 -17.46 16.40 -1.46
CA THR A 5 -18.06 17.46 -2.29
C THR A 5 -17.03 18.56 -2.61
N PRO A 6 -17.23 19.35 -3.66
CA PRO A 6 -16.35 20.50 -3.97
C PRO A 6 -16.23 21.51 -2.82
N ALA A 7 -17.23 21.57 -1.95
CA ALA A 7 -17.27 22.45 -0.78
C ALA A 7 -16.58 21.88 0.46
N ASP A 8 -16.04 20.66 0.37
CA ASP A 8 -15.39 20.01 1.51
C ASP A 8 -14.19 20.84 2.03
N PRO A 9 -14.05 21.01 3.35
CA PRO A 9 -12.97 21.80 3.93
C PRO A 9 -11.57 21.36 3.50
N ILE A 10 -11.34 20.05 3.27
CA ILE A 10 -10.02 19.55 2.85
C ILE A 10 -9.66 20.02 1.44
N ILE A 11 -10.64 20.07 0.52
CA ILE A 11 -10.44 20.56 -0.86
C ILE A 11 -10.19 22.07 -0.85
N ARG A 12 -10.96 22.82 -0.07
CA ARG A 12 -10.73 24.26 0.07
C ARG A 12 -9.35 24.59 0.65
N THR A 13 -8.92 23.81 1.65
CA THR A 13 -7.57 23.98 2.23
C THR A 13 -6.51 23.71 1.18
N TYR A 14 -6.62 22.61 0.44
CA TYR A 14 -5.70 22.25 -0.63
C TYR A 14 -5.56 23.36 -1.70
N LEU A 15 -6.68 23.89 -2.18
CA LEU A 15 -6.66 24.97 -3.19
C LEU A 15 -6.03 26.26 -2.65
N LYS A 16 -6.25 26.56 -1.36
CA LYS A 16 -5.60 27.69 -0.70
C LYS A 16 -4.08 27.48 -0.58
N ASP A 17 -3.65 26.29 -0.22
CA ASP A 17 -2.24 25.94 -0.11
C ASP A 17 -1.55 26.01 -1.49
N LEU A 18 -2.20 25.54 -2.56
CA LEU A 18 -1.70 25.70 -3.94
C LEU A 18 -1.56 27.16 -4.33
N GLN A 19 -2.55 28.01 -4.02
CA GLN A 19 -2.48 29.44 -4.30
C GLN A 19 -1.33 30.10 -3.56
N HIS A 20 -1.14 29.75 -2.30
CA HIS A 20 -0.04 30.25 -1.49
C HIS A 20 1.34 29.89 -2.07
N LEU A 21 1.51 28.64 -2.58
CA LEU A 21 2.74 28.24 -3.24
C LEU A 21 3.00 29.04 -4.54
N LYS A 22 1.96 29.30 -5.33
CA LYS A 22 2.06 30.13 -6.54
C LYS A 22 2.47 31.57 -6.19
N ASP A 23 1.87 32.16 -5.18
CA ASP A 23 2.16 33.53 -4.73
C ASP A 23 3.61 33.69 -4.26
N HIS A 24 4.19 32.62 -3.69
CA HIS A 24 5.58 32.59 -3.22
C HIS A 24 6.57 32.01 -4.24
N GLN A 25 6.15 31.76 -5.50
CA GLN A 25 6.99 31.21 -6.57
C GLN A 25 7.73 29.93 -6.17
N VAL A 26 7.10 29.09 -5.34
CA VAL A 26 7.67 27.77 -4.97
C VAL A 26 7.50 26.83 -6.16
N ILE A 27 8.62 26.53 -6.81
CA ILE A 27 8.65 25.70 -8.03
C ILE A 27 9.39 24.36 -7.80
N HIS A 28 9.89 24.10 -6.58
CA HIS A 28 10.65 22.89 -6.29
C HIS A 28 9.73 21.72 -5.96
N GLU A 29 9.97 20.55 -6.54
CA GLU A 29 9.23 19.29 -6.36
C GLU A 29 8.91 19.00 -4.88
N LEU A 30 9.89 19.14 -3.96
CA LEU A 30 9.70 18.93 -2.54
C LEU A 30 8.67 19.89 -1.89
N GLY A 31 8.57 21.13 -2.38
CA GLY A 31 7.58 22.10 -1.90
C GLY A 31 6.20 21.83 -2.45
N LEU A 32 6.12 21.26 -3.64
CA LEU A 32 4.87 21.02 -4.36
C LEU A 32 4.14 19.74 -3.89
N LYS A 33 4.86 18.76 -3.36
CA LYS A 33 4.26 17.50 -2.84
C LYS A 33 3.36 17.71 -1.63
N GLY A 34 3.71 18.64 -0.74
CA GLY A 34 3.04 18.84 0.55
C GLY A 34 1.53 19.02 0.49
N PRO A 35 0.99 19.93 -0.32
CA PRO A 35 -0.45 20.17 -0.41
C PRO A 35 -1.24 18.94 -0.85
N PHE A 36 -0.82 18.24 -1.91
CA PHE A 36 -1.52 17.06 -2.39
C PHE A 36 -1.39 15.88 -1.42
N GLN A 37 -0.22 15.67 -0.84
CA GLN A 37 -0.02 14.68 0.22
C GLN A 37 -0.97 14.91 1.39
N ASN A 38 -1.10 16.14 1.87
CA ASN A 38 -2.01 16.50 2.95
C ASN A 38 -3.49 16.29 2.57
N LEU A 39 -3.85 16.63 1.33
CA LEU A 39 -5.19 16.40 0.80
C LEU A 39 -5.53 14.91 0.79
N LEU A 40 -4.64 14.10 0.21
CA LEU A 40 -4.84 12.66 0.07
C LEU A 40 -4.85 11.95 1.43
N ASP A 41 -3.97 12.34 2.37
CA ASP A 41 -3.95 11.81 3.74
C ASP A 41 -5.27 12.09 4.47
N LYS A 42 -5.76 13.34 4.41
CA LYS A 42 -7.03 13.69 5.03
C LYS A 42 -8.23 13.00 4.38
N ALA A 43 -8.22 12.83 3.07
CA ALA A 43 -9.26 12.12 2.34
C ALA A 43 -9.27 10.62 2.69
N ALA A 44 -8.09 9.98 2.74
CA ALA A 44 -7.93 8.59 3.15
C ALA A 44 -8.42 8.37 4.60
N LYS A 45 -8.06 9.26 5.52
CA LYS A 45 -8.49 9.20 6.94
C LYS A 45 -10.02 9.23 7.12
N LYS A 46 -10.75 9.90 6.24
CA LYS A 46 -12.22 9.86 6.27
C LYS A 46 -12.79 8.47 6.00
N ARG A 47 -12.00 7.56 5.41
CA ARG A 47 -12.34 6.15 5.21
C ARG A 47 -11.71 5.21 6.25
N GLY A 48 -11.03 5.73 7.24
CA GLY A 48 -10.23 4.94 8.18
C GLY A 48 -8.94 4.40 7.58
N TRP A 49 -8.52 4.93 6.42
CA TRP A 49 -7.29 4.52 5.74
C TRP A 49 -6.12 5.45 6.10
N THR A 50 -4.90 5.01 5.79
CA THR A 50 -3.67 5.75 6.11
C THR A 50 -2.83 5.92 4.86
N LEU A 51 -2.37 7.15 4.59
CA LEU A 51 -1.33 7.41 3.60
C LEU A 51 0.05 7.15 4.22
N VAL A 52 0.82 6.27 3.64
CA VAL A 52 2.21 5.98 4.03
C VAL A 52 3.14 6.52 2.97
N PRO A 53 3.95 7.57 3.27
CA PRO A 53 4.92 8.10 2.33
C PRO A 53 6.03 7.10 2.03
N GLU A 54 6.55 7.13 0.81
CA GLU A 54 7.77 6.43 0.36
C GLU A 54 7.83 4.94 0.74
N LEU A 55 6.67 4.28 0.79
CA LEU A 55 6.60 2.87 1.11
C LEU A 55 7.08 2.04 -0.09
N SER A 56 8.16 1.28 0.11
CA SER A 56 8.63 0.33 -0.88
C SER A 56 7.57 -0.73 -1.19
N THR A 57 7.25 -0.90 -2.45
CA THR A 57 6.31 -1.91 -2.92
C THR A 57 6.90 -2.76 -4.03
N HIS A 58 6.41 -3.99 -4.19
CA HIS A 58 6.78 -4.87 -5.29
C HIS A 58 5.63 -4.92 -6.29
N SER A 59 5.92 -4.62 -7.54
CA SER A 59 4.95 -4.65 -8.63
C SER A 59 5.61 -5.24 -9.88
N GLY A 60 5.00 -6.26 -10.47
CA GLY A 60 5.54 -6.94 -11.65
C GLY A 60 6.96 -7.51 -11.45
N GLY A 61 7.29 -7.98 -10.25
CA GLY A 61 8.62 -8.50 -9.90
C GLY A 61 9.70 -7.43 -9.70
N LYS A 62 9.36 -6.15 -9.75
CA LYS A 62 10.26 -5.03 -9.52
C LYS A 62 9.95 -4.32 -8.20
N ARG A 63 10.98 -3.83 -7.53
CA ARG A 63 10.84 -2.98 -6.35
C ARG A 63 10.75 -1.53 -6.81
N VAL A 64 9.68 -0.84 -6.39
CA VAL A 64 9.46 0.58 -6.64
C VAL A 64 9.10 1.30 -5.34
N VAL A 65 9.27 2.61 -5.31
CA VAL A 65 8.95 3.45 -4.15
C VAL A 65 8.09 4.62 -4.62
N PRO A 66 6.75 4.49 -4.60
CA PRO A 66 5.85 5.61 -4.85
C PRO A 66 5.98 6.69 -3.77
N ASP A 67 5.63 7.93 -4.11
CA ASP A 67 5.63 9.04 -3.14
C ASP A 67 4.62 8.81 -2.00
N GLY A 68 3.54 8.08 -2.28
CA GLY A 68 2.60 7.66 -1.26
C GLY A 68 1.84 6.38 -1.60
N THR A 69 1.55 5.59 -0.56
CA THR A 69 0.71 4.41 -0.62
C THR A 69 -0.44 4.55 0.36
N VAL A 70 -1.67 4.52 -0.13
CA VAL A 70 -2.87 4.50 0.72
C VAL A 70 -3.14 3.06 1.14
N ARG A 71 -3.29 2.83 2.44
CA ARG A 71 -3.52 1.51 3.03
C ARG A 71 -4.75 1.52 3.91
N ASP A 72 -5.50 0.42 3.88
CA ASP A 72 -6.63 0.20 4.77
C ASP A 72 -6.21 -0.24 6.19
N GLU A 73 -7.18 -0.55 7.03
CA GLU A 73 -7.00 -1.05 8.41
C GLU A 73 -6.25 -2.39 8.48
N PHE A 74 -6.36 -3.22 7.45
CA PHE A 74 -5.61 -4.47 7.30
C PHE A 74 -4.22 -4.28 6.71
N ARG A 75 -3.80 -3.01 6.48
CA ARG A 75 -2.55 -2.63 5.85
C ARG A 75 -2.43 -3.07 4.38
N LEU A 76 -3.54 -3.37 3.71
CA LEU A 76 -3.56 -3.65 2.29
C LEU A 76 -3.48 -2.34 1.50
N ALA A 77 -2.72 -2.34 0.41
CA ALA A 77 -2.61 -1.17 -0.45
C ALA A 77 -3.88 -0.98 -1.28
N ARG A 78 -4.57 0.14 -1.10
CA ARG A 78 -5.78 0.54 -1.83
C ARG A 78 -5.49 1.46 -3.00
N GLY A 79 -4.31 2.05 -3.03
CA GLY A 79 -3.87 2.89 -4.14
C GLY A 79 -2.54 3.55 -3.89
N TRP A 80 -2.00 4.18 -4.93
CA TRP A 80 -0.70 4.83 -4.92
C TRP A 80 -0.79 6.26 -5.45
N TRP A 81 0.18 7.05 -5.10
CA TRP A 81 0.34 8.41 -5.56
C TRP A 81 1.79 8.68 -5.93
N GLU A 82 1.99 9.40 -7.01
CA GLU A 82 3.29 9.84 -7.51
C GLU A 82 3.18 11.29 -8.00
N ALA A 83 3.97 12.18 -7.41
CA ALA A 83 4.08 13.57 -7.81
C ALA A 83 5.15 13.75 -8.90
N LYS A 84 4.98 14.77 -9.71
CA LYS A 84 5.94 15.21 -10.72
C LYS A 84 6.13 16.72 -10.67
N ASP A 85 7.25 17.17 -11.21
CA ASP A 85 7.49 18.60 -11.39
C ASP A 85 6.54 19.13 -12.47
N THR A 86 6.02 20.33 -12.24
CA THR A 86 5.13 21.02 -13.20
C THR A 86 5.85 21.36 -14.52
N SER A 87 7.18 21.38 -14.51
CA SER A 87 7.99 21.62 -15.72
C SER A 87 8.13 20.39 -16.61
N ASP A 88 7.84 19.19 -16.07
CA ASP A 88 7.96 17.93 -16.80
C ASP A 88 6.74 17.66 -17.69
N ASN A 89 6.95 16.87 -18.74
CA ASN A 89 5.82 16.32 -19.49
C ASN A 89 5.20 15.16 -18.71
N LEU A 90 4.09 15.43 -18.01
CA LEU A 90 3.43 14.46 -17.15
C LEU A 90 3.15 13.12 -17.86
N ALA A 91 2.67 13.16 -19.11
CA ALA A 91 2.38 11.94 -19.87
C ALA A 91 3.64 11.10 -20.12
N ALA A 92 4.76 11.74 -20.48
CA ALA A 92 6.03 11.05 -20.68
C ALA A 92 6.56 10.44 -19.38
N GLU A 93 6.48 11.16 -18.27
CA GLU A 93 6.90 10.66 -16.95
C GLU A 93 6.02 9.50 -16.46
N ILE A 94 4.71 9.55 -16.68
CA ILE A 94 3.81 8.43 -16.39
C ILE A 94 4.26 7.18 -17.14
N GLN A 95 4.50 7.28 -18.45
CA GLN A 95 4.94 6.14 -19.26
C GLN A 95 6.28 5.58 -18.79
N LYS A 96 7.20 6.42 -18.36
CA LYS A 96 8.49 6.02 -17.78
C LYS A 96 8.29 5.26 -16.46
N LYS A 97 7.43 5.75 -15.57
CA LYS A 97 7.12 5.11 -14.28
C LYS A 97 6.42 3.75 -14.48
N LEU A 98 5.45 3.66 -15.39
CA LEU A 98 4.78 2.40 -15.72
C LEU A 98 5.77 1.36 -16.28
N ARG A 99 6.69 1.75 -17.16
CA ARG A 99 7.78 0.87 -17.65
C ARG A 99 8.75 0.46 -16.55
N ALA A 100 8.97 1.31 -15.56
CA ALA A 100 9.76 0.99 -14.37
C ALA A 100 9.09 0.01 -13.41
N GLY A 101 7.79 -0.28 -13.61
CA GLY A 101 7.01 -1.24 -12.81
C GLY A 101 6.15 -0.60 -11.73
N TYR A 102 5.89 0.70 -11.80
CA TYR A 102 4.94 1.34 -10.89
C TYR A 102 3.55 0.73 -11.04
N PRO A 103 2.79 0.57 -9.94
CA PRO A 103 1.44 0.04 -10.00
C PRO A 103 0.55 0.92 -10.89
N ALA A 104 -0.26 0.28 -11.74
CA ALA A 104 -1.23 0.97 -12.60
C ALA A 104 -2.67 0.58 -12.27
N ARG A 105 -2.88 0.03 -11.06
CA ARG A 105 -4.18 -0.51 -10.68
C ARG A 105 -5.11 0.55 -10.10
N ASN A 106 -4.61 1.39 -9.23
CA ASN A 106 -5.29 2.56 -8.67
C ASN A 106 -4.22 3.57 -8.27
N THR A 107 -3.73 4.34 -9.25
CA THR A 107 -2.60 5.26 -9.05
C THR A 107 -2.92 6.63 -9.58
N ILE A 108 -2.71 7.65 -8.75
CA ILE A 108 -2.75 9.05 -9.15
C ILE A 108 -1.32 9.48 -9.49
N PHE A 109 -1.13 10.01 -10.69
CA PHE A 109 0.06 10.77 -11.10
C PHE A 109 -0.33 12.24 -11.21
N GLU A 110 0.43 13.16 -10.62
CA GLU A 110 0.05 14.58 -10.65
C GLU A 110 1.27 15.51 -10.71
N ASP A 111 1.03 16.74 -11.17
CA ASP A 111 2.03 17.80 -11.32
C ASP A 111 1.59 19.14 -10.71
N THR A 112 0.66 19.14 -9.77
CA THR A 112 0.01 20.30 -9.14
C THR A 112 -1.00 21.06 -10.02
N GLN A 113 -1.02 20.86 -11.32
CA GLN A 113 -1.98 21.42 -12.26
C GLN A 113 -3.00 20.38 -12.70
N THR A 114 -2.49 19.20 -13.03
CA THR A 114 -3.23 18.08 -13.59
C THR A 114 -2.94 16.82 -12.82
N ALA A 115 -3.95 16.00 -12.63
CA ALA A 115 -3.79 14.63 -12.18
C ALA A 115 -4.35 13.66 -13.21
N VAL A 116 -3.61 12.58 -13.46
CA VAL A 116 -4.04 11.46 -14.29
C VAL A 116 -4.25 10.26 -13.39
N LEU A 117 -5.45 9.70 -13.40
CA LEU A 117 -5.80 8.51 -12.64
C LEU A 117 -5.68 7.28 -13.54
N TYR A 118 -4.89 6.30 -13.08
CA TYR A 118 -4.83 4.97 -13.65
C TYR A 118 -5.59 4.00 -12.76
N GLN A 119 -6.51 3.26 -13.38
CA GLN A 119 -7.26 2.17 -12.74
C GLN A 119 -7.26 0.96 -13.65
N ASP A 120 -7.14 -0.24 -13.10
CA ASP A 120 -7.17 -1.50 -13.86
C ASP A 120 -6.20 -1.53 -15.06
N ARG A 121 -5.02 -0.91 -14.89
CA ARG A 121 -3.94 -0.79 -15.90
C ARG A 121 -4.28 0.09 -17.10
N ALA A 122 -5.34 0.86 -17.04
CA ALA A 122 -5.72 1.85 -18.05
C ALA A 122 -5.84 3.23 -17.46
N GLU A 123 -5.70 4.25 -18.30
CA GLU A 123 -6.02 5.62 -17.93
C GLU A 123 -7.53 5.72 -17.69
N ALA A 124 -7.91 6.10 -16.49
CA ALA A 124 -9.30 6.22 -16.06
C ALA A 124 -9.82 7.66 -16.19
N GLY A 125 -8.95 8.64 -16.28
CA GLY A 125 -9.31 10.03 -16.54
C GLY A 125 -8.23 11.02 -16.11
N GLU A 126 -8.38 12.23 -16.63
CA GLU A 126 -7.56 13.40 -16.35
C GLU A 126 -8.40 14.45 -15.60
N PHE A 127 -7.79 15.09 -14.60
CA PHE A 127 -8.48 16.00 -13.68
C PHE A 127 -7.66 17.26 -13.45
N ALA A 128 -8.26 18.43 -13.67
CA ALA A 128 -7.66 19.71 -13.32
C ALA A 128 -7.63 19.88 -11.78
N LEU A 129 -6.45 19.99 -11.22
CA LEU A 129 -6.27 20.10 -9.77
C LEU A 129 -6.57 21.49 -9.22
N THR A 130 -6.78 22.46 -10.08
CA THR A 130 -7.20 23.84 -9.73
C THR A 130 -8.71 24.00 -9.62
N GLU A 131 -9.49 22.99 -10.02
CA GLU A 131 -10.94 23.00 -10.01
C GLU A 131 -11.50 22.13 -8.87
N PRO A 132 -12.24 22.70 -7.89
CA PRO A 132 -12.72 21.93 -6.73
C PRO A 132 -13.63 20.75 -7.11
N VAL A 133 -14.41 20.90 -8.21
CA VAL A 133 -15.27 19.82 -8.72
C VAL A 133 -14.45 18.64 -9.24
N LYS A 134 -13.36 18.93 -9.96
CA LYS A 134 -12.47 17.91 -10.51
C LYS A 134 -11.65 17.22 -9.43
N VAL A 135 -11.19 17.97 -8.42
CA VAL A 135 -10.51 17.42 -7.26
C VAL A 135 -11.42 16.46 -6.47
N ALA A 136 -12.68 16.86 -6.22
CA ALA A 136 -13.66 16.00 -5.57
C ALA A 136 -13.91 14.71 -6.37
N ALA A 137 -14.11 14.84 -7.69
CA ALA A 137 -14.33 13.70 -8.58
C ALA A 137 -13.13 12.73 -8.60
N LEU A 138 -11.90 13.25 -8.69
CA LEU A 138 -10.68 12.46 -8.62
C LEU A 138 -10.62 11.65 -7.32
N LEU A 139 -10.77 12.33 -6.18
CA LEU A 139 -10.65 11.67 -4.87
C LEU A 139 -11.73 10.62 -4.65
N ASN A 140 -13.00 10.93 -4.99
CA ASN A 140 -14.08 9.95 -4.88
C ASN A 140 -13.79 8.72 -5.75
N ARG A 141 -13.43 8.94 -7.02
CA ARG A 141 -13.12 7.82 -7.92
C ARG A 141 -11.93 6.99 -7.46
N PHE A 142 -10.89 7.63 -6.93
CA PHE A 142 -9.72 6.94 -6.37
C PHE A 142 -10.06 6.15 -5.11
N LEU A 143 -10.82 6.75 -4.17
CA LEU A 143 -11.16 6.12 -2.89
C LEU A 143 -12.29 5.08 -3.02
N ASP A 144 -13.14 5.17 -4.04
CA ASP A 144 -14.24 4.23 -4.29
C ASP A 144 -13.84 3.08 -5.22
N HIS A 145 -12.58 3.09 -5.72
CA HIS A 145 -12.12 2.02 -6.57
C HIS A 145 -12.11 0.69 -5.80
N ASP A 146 -12.95 -0.21 -6.24
CA ASP A 146 -13.08 -1.57 -5.70
C ASP A 146 -12.60 -2.56 -6.77
N GLU A 147 -11.75 -3.48 -6.35
CA GLU A 147 -11.35 -4.59 -7.21
C GLU A 147 -12.37 -5.71 -7.10
N SER A 148 -12.61 -6.44 -8.20
CA SER A 148 -13.38 -7.66 -8.12
C SER A 148 -12.80 -8.60 -7.05
N ASP A 149 -13.65 -9.24 -6.25
CA ASP A 149 -13.29 -10.12 -5.12
C ASP A 149 -12.18 -11.13 -5.48
N GLU A 150 -12.18 -11.64 -6.70
CA GLU A 150 -11.17 -12.59 -7.18
C GLU A 150 -9.78 -11.95 -7.32
N ARG A 151 -9.69 -10.72 -7.81
CA ARG A 151 -8.42 -9.98 -7.92
C ARG A 151 -7.90 -9.55 -6.55
N GLU A 152 -8.82 -9.17 -5.65
CA GLU A 152 -8.47 -8.84 -4.27
C GLU A 152 -7.93 -10.05 -3.53
N PHE A 153 -8.56 -11.22 -3.70
CA PHE A 153 -8.10 -12.48 -3.13
C PHE A 153 -6.70 -12.88 -3.67
N GLN A 154 -6.49 -12.83 -4.98
CA GLN A 154 -5.18 -13.15 -5.57
C GLN A 154 -4.09 -12.20 -5.07
N ARG A 155 -4.38 -10.92 -4.94
CA ARG A 155 -3.45 -9.94 -4.38
C ARG A 155 -3.13 -10.22 -2.92
N ALA A 156 -4.14 -10.49 -2.10
CA ALA A 156 -3.95 -10.83 -0.69
C ALA A 156 -3.06 -12.07 -0.54
N MET A 157 -3.24 -13.05 -1.41
CA MET A 157 -2.40 -14.24 -1.46
C MET A 157 -0.94 -13.93 -1.84
N GLU A 158 -0.70 -13.07 -2.82
CA GLU A 158 0.65 -12.66 -3.23
C GLU A 158 1.33 -11.84 -2.13
N GLU A 159 0.62 -10.90 -1.53
CA GLU A 159 1.12 -10.10 -0.41
C GLU A 159 1.44 -11.00 0.80
N PHE A 160 0.58 -11.94 1.12
CA PHE A 160 0.82 -12.91 2.19
C PHE A 160 2.09 -13.74 1.92
N LYS A 161 2.21 -14.31 0.71
CA LYS A 161 3.41 -15.07 0.30
C LYS A 161 4.69 -14.25 0.42
N SER A 162 4.65 -12.97 0.02
CA SER A 162 5.82 -12.09 0.10
C SER A 162 6.23 -11.75 1.54
N ARG A 163 5.28 -11.79 2.49
CA ARG A 163 5.51 -11.48 3.91
C ARG A 163 5.88 -12.67 4.77
N ILE A 164 5.65 -13.90 4.30
CA ILE A 164 5.99 -15.12 5.07
C ILE A 164 7.46 -15.11 5.57
N PRO A 165 8.47 -14.75 4.74
CA PRO A 165 9.85 -14.71 5.21
C PRO A 165 10.05 -13.74 6.38
N ASP A 166 9.51 -12.53 6.29
CA ASP A 166 9.65 -11.48 7.32
C ASP A 166 8.90 -11.86 8.60
N LEU A 167 7.69 -12.40 8.47
CA LEU A 167 6.92 -12.90 9.60
C LEU A 167 7.62 -14.07 10.28
N SER A 168 8.20 -14.98 9.50
CA SER A 168 8.96 -16.13 10.02
C SER A 168 10.21 -15.66 10.74
N GLN A 169 10.91 -14.66 10.24
CA GLN A 169 12.08 -14.09 10.89
C GLN A 169 11.68 -13.37 12.19
N SER A 170 10.68 -12.52 12.16
CA SER A 170 10.17 -11.83 13.35
C SER A 170 9.73 -12.81 14.46
N LEU A 171 9.05 -13.89 14.06
CA LEU A 171 8.65 -14.93 15.01
C LEU A 171 9.87 -15.66 15.60
N ARG A 172 10.87 -16.01 14.80
CA ARG A 172 12.13 -16.59 15.29
C ARG A 172 12.83 -15.69 16.29
N ASP A 173 12.93 -14.39 15.97
CA ASP A 173 13.58 -13.40 16.83
C ASP A 173 12.84 -13.28 18.17
N THR A 174 11.51 -13.20 18.13
CA THR A 174 10.66 -13.17 19.33
C THR A 174 10.83 -14.42 20.20
N ILE A 175 10.80 -15.61 19.58
CA ILE A 175 10.99 -16.89 20.29
C ILE A 175 12.41 -16.98 20.88
N THR A 176 13.42 -16.56 20.11
CA THR A 176 14.81 -16.58 20.55
C THR A 176 15.02 -15.66 21.75
N ASP A 177 14.43 -14.48 21.71
CA ASP A 177 14.53 -13.48 22.80
C ASP A 177 13.78 -13.96 24.05
N ALA A 178 12.57 -14.48 23.90
CA ALA A 178 11.81 -15.06 24.99
C ALA A 178 12.56 -16.26 25.60
N HIS A 179 13.17 -17.12 24.79
CA HIS A 179 13.97 -18.27 25.27
C HIS A 179 15.21 -17.81 26.04
N LYS A 180 15.83 -16.69 25.72
CA LYS A 180 16.99 -16.15 26.46
C LYS A 180 16.59 -15.51 27.79
N THR A 181 15.49 -14.77 27.80
CA THR A 181 15.15 -13.87 28.90
C THR A 181 14.08 -14.40 29.85
N ASN A 182 13.22 -15.33 29.42
CA ASN A 182 12.11 -15.85 30.22
C ASN A 182 12.27 -17.33 30.53
N LYS A 183 12.45 -17.67 31.82
CA LYS A 183 12.63 -19.05 32.28
C LYS A 183 11.38 -19.92 32.06
N ASP A 184 10.20 -19.37 32.38
CA ASP A 184 8.93 -20.11 32.26
C ASP A 184 8.62 -20.45 30.81
N PHE A 185 8.96 -19.53 29.91
CA PHE A 185 8.87 -19.78 28.48
C PHE A 185 9.81 -20.91 28.02
N ARG A 186 11.05 -20.93 28.49
CA ARG A 186 12.00 -22.02 28.15
C ARG A 186 11.47 -23.37 28.56
N ASP A 187 10.95 -23.47 29.79
CA ASP A 187 10.47 -24.73 30.36
C ASP A 187 9.24 -25.23 29.57
N ALA A 188 8.26 -24.36 29.31
CA ALA A 188 7.09 -24.67 28.49
C ALA A 188 7.45 -25.02 27.03
N PHE A 189 8.44 -24.32 26.45
CA PHE A 189 8.92 -24.60 25.10
C PHE A 189 9.61 -25.97 25.00
N ALA A 190 10.39 -26.35 26.00
CA ALA A 190 11.02 -27.66 26.06
C ALA A 190 9.97 -28.79 26.13
N GLU A 191 8.93 -28.64 26.95
CA GLU A 191 7.80 -29.58 27.02
C GLU A 191 7.07 -29.69 25.67
N PHE A 192 6.78 -28.56 25.02
CA PHE A 192 6.15 -28.55 23.70
C PHE A 192 7.00 -29.29 22.66
N VAL A 193 8.30 -29.00 22.58
CA VAL A 193 9.21 -29.70 21.66
C VAL A 193 9.26 -31.20 21.91
N ALA A 194 9.24 -31.63 23.18
CA ALA A 194 9.21 -33.03 23.54
C ALA A 194 7.90 -33.70 23.06
N LEU A 195 6.75 -33.03 23.22
CA LEU A 195 5.47 -33.53 22.78
C LEU A 195 5.40 -33.67 21.24
N VAL A 196 5.88 -32.67 20.49
CA VAL A 196 5.93 -32.72 19.03
C VAL A 196 6.84 -33.82 18.53
N ARG A 197 7.99 -34.05 19.17
CA ARG A 197 8.89 -35.15 18.81
C ARG A 197 8.24 -36.52 19.05
N ALA A 198 7.58 -36.70 20.20
CA ALA A 198 6.86 -37.95 20.53
C ALA A 198 5.75 -38.23 19.51
N SER A 199 4.95 -37.19 19.11
CA SER A 199 3.90 -37.33 18.13
C SER A 199 4.43 -37.74 16.74
N ARG A 200 5.57 -37.18 16.32
CA ARG A 200 6.21 -37.54 15.03
C ARG A 200 6.75 -38.98 15.04
N THR A 201 7.29 -39.43 16.16
CA THR A 201 7.77 -40.81 16.29
C THR A 201 6.62 -41.81 16.22
N ALA A 202 5.49 -41.52 16.89
CA ALA A 202 4.29 -42.34 16.82
C ALA A 202 3.69 -42.37 15.38
N ALA A 203 3.63 -41.24 14.70
CA ALA A 203 3.12 -41.17 13.30
C ALA A 203 4.02 -41.94 12.31
N ASN A 204 5.34 -41.96 12.54
CA ASN A 204 6.26 -42.72 11.69
C ASN A 204 6.19 -44.22 11.97
N GLN A 205 5.91 -44.64 13.21
CA GLN A 205 5.70 -46.03 13.53
C GLN A 205 4.43 -46.61 12.89
N HIS A 206 3.36 -45.85 12.81
CA HIS A 206 2.14 -46.24 12.08
C HIS A 206 2.36 -46.42 10.57
N LYS A 207 3.20 -45.59 9.94
CA LYS A 207 3.52 -45.71 8.50
C LYS A 207 4.36 -46.95 8.17
N THR A 208 5.16 -47.45 9.09
CA THR A 208 5.98 -48.66 8.89
C THR A 208 5.16 -49.94 9.00
N PHE A 209 4.00 -49.92 9.65
CA PHE A 209 3.12 -51.09 9.77
C PHE A 209 2.22 -51.32 8.54
N GLU A 210 1.96 -50.29 7.72
CA GLU A 210 1.14 -50.41 6.52
C GLU A 210 1.91 -50.89 5.26
N LEU A 211 3.22 -51.07 5.34
CA LEU A 211 4.07 -51.51 4.22
C LEU A 211 4.61 -52.91 4.38
N ALA A 212 4.01 -53.76 5.21
CA ALA A 212 4.36 -55.20 5.25
C ALA A 212 3.68 -55.90 4.03
N PRO A 213 4.45 -56.55 3.10
CA PRO A 213 3.85 -57.21 1.98
C PRO A 213 3.17 -58.51 2.42
N TYR A 214 1.98 -58.77 1.88
CA TYR A 214 1.36 -60.08 1.83
C TYR A 214 2.07 -60.96 0.83
#